data_381fd6c24b2c41108064d9149919f56e
#
_entry.id   381fd6c24b2c41108064d9149919f56e
#
_cell.length_a   1.000
_cell.length_b   1.000
_cell.length_c   1.000
_cell.angle_alpha   90.00
_cell.angle_beta   90.00
_cell.angle_gamma   90.00
#
_symmetry.space_group_name_H-M   'P 1'
#
loop_
_entity.id
_entity.type
_entity.pdbx_description
1 polymer ?
#
loop_
_entity_poly.entity_id
_entity_poly.type
_entity_poly.pdbx_seq_one_letter_code
_entity_poly.pdbx_strand_id
1 'polypeptide(L)'
;MGTAKRRRRGSQPGVRNPFIKKEELLSEIQSIVDKRDMSQVQVADETGEARSQVSLLLNGKLRGFSTDRLVRILLRLGRDIEIVIRTSRGNRKVGSVRLVRR
;
A
#
# COMPACT_ATOMS: atom_id res chain seq x y z
N MET A 1 21.97 23.79 7.02
CA MET A 1 21.40 24.20 6.83
C MET A 1 20.25 23.81 6.62
N GLY A 2 19.66 24.09 6.45
CA GLY A 2 18.38 23.91 6.23
C GLY A 2 17.94 22.66 5.72
N THR A 3 18.68 21.94 5.35
CA THR A 3 18.31 20.76 4.75
C THR A 3 17.56 19.93 5.64
N ALA A 4 17.89 19.86 6.76
CA ALA A 4 17.26 18.99 7.60
C ALA A 4 15.84 19.14 7.65
N LYS A 5 15.39 20.27 7.77
CA LYS A 5 14.09 20.45 7.85
C LYS A 5 13.34 20.00 6.79
N ARG A 6 13.84 19.98 5.71
CA ARG A 6 13.07 19.66 4.69
C ARG A 6 12.63 18.35 4.73
N ARG A 7 13.33 17.54 5.16
CA ARG A 7 12.98 16.30 5.05
C ARG A 7 11.85 15.90 5.78
N ARG A 8 11.60 16.45 6.77
CA ARG A 8 10.61 16.04 7.54
C ARG A 8 9.38 16.13 6.88
N ARG A 9 9.28 16.88 5.95
CA ARG A 9 8.14 17.05 5.33
C ARG A 9 7.71 15.88 4.65
N GLY A 10 8.53 15.23 4.05
CA GLY A 10 8.15 14.11 3.25
C GLY A 10 7.63 12.97 4.03
N SER A 11 7.89 12.94 5.29
CA SER A 11 7.41 11.82 6.03
C SER A 11 6.22 12.13 6.87
N GLN A 12 5.56 13.19 6.60
CA GLN A 12 4.43 13.52 7.40
C GLN A 12 3.34 12.49 7.32
N PRO A 13 2.70 12.20 8.43
CA PRO A 13 1.62 11.25 8.45
C PRO A 13 0.48 11.80 7.63
N GLY A 14 -0.21 11.00 6.93
CA GLY A 14 -1.33 11.45 6.16
C GLY A 14 -1.01 11.96 4.78
N VAL A 15 0.26 12.07 4.45
CA VAL A 15 0.61 12.50 3.12
C VAL A 15 0.23 11.38 2.19
N ARG A 16 -0.55 11.67 1.17
CA ARG A 16 -0.94 10.66 0.25
C ARG A 16 0.03 10.50 -0.86
N ASN A 17 0.26 9.29 -1.29
CA ASN A 17 1.03 9.02 -2.47
C ASN A 17 0.09 9.24 -3.65
N PRO A 18 0.31 10.23 -4.50
CA PRO A 18 -0.62 10.53 -5.58
C PRO A 18 -0.57 9.52 -6.72
N PHE A 19 0.37 8.59 -6.67
CA PHE A 19 0.55 7.66 -7.77
C PHE A 19 -0.15 6.33 -7.58
N ILE A 20 -0.30 5.89 -6.35
CA ILE A 20 -0.91 4.59 -6.07
C ILE A 20 -2.10 4.77 -5.15
N LYS A 21 -3.24 4.28 -5.54
CA LYS A 21 -4.44 4.43 -4.74
C LYS A 21 -4.48 3.37 -3.66
N LYS A 22 -4.76 3.79 -2.43
CA LYS A 22 -4.84 2.87 -1.32
C LYS A 22 -5.92 1.82 -1.52
N GLU A 23 -7.00 2.18 -2.18
CA GLU A 23 -8.10 1.26 -2.44
C GLU A 23 -7.66 0.09 -3.30
N GLU A 24 -6.74 0.34 -4.23
CA GLU A 24 -6.24 -0.73 -5.08
C GLU A 24 -5.39 -1.70 -4.27
N LEU A 25 -4.57 -1.17 -3.36
CA LEU A 25 -3.78 -2.02 -2.50
C LEU A 25 -4.66 -2.81 -1.54
N LEU A 26 -5.70 -2.17 -1.01
CA LEU A 26 -6.64 -2.85 -0.14
C LEU A 26 -7.33 -4.00 -0.88
N SER A 27 -7.70 -3.77 -2.13
CA SER A 27 -8.36 -4.80 -2.93
C SER A 27 -7.46 -6.03 -3.05
N GLU A 28 -6.15 -5.84 -3.21
CA GLU A 28 -5.22 -6.95 -3.27
C GLU A 28 -5.16 -7.68 -1.93
N ILE A 29 -5.13 -6.95 -0.85
CA ILE A 29 -5.10 -7.54 0.49
C ILE A 29 -6.36 -8.35 0.73
N GLN A 30 -7.52 -7.78 0.40
CA GLN A 30 -8.79 -8.46 0.60
C GLN A 30 -8.87 -9.74 -0.24
N SER A 31 -8.33 -9.70 -1.45
CA SER A 31 -8.32 -10.87 -2.31
C SER A 31 -7.52 -12.01 -1.69
N ILE A 32 -6.37 -11.69 -1.09
CA ILE A 32 -5.56 -12.70 -0.45
C ILE A 32 -6.28 -13.29 0.75
N VAL A 33 -6.86 -12.44 1.57
CA VAL A 33 -7.56 -12.85 2.78
C VAL A 33 -8.74 -13.77 2.42
N ASP A 34 -9.47 -13.41 1.38
CA ASP A 34 -10.61 -14.21 0.95
C ASP A 34 -10.18 -15.54 0.36
N LYS A 35 -9.18 -15.54 -0.50
CA LYS A 35 -8.74 -16.77 -1.13
C LYS A 35 -8.12 -17.74 -0.15
N ARG A 36 -7.46 -17.24 0.87
CA ARG A 36 -6.84 -18.08 1.87
C ARG A 36 -7.76 -18.33 3.06
N ASP A 37 -8.96 -17.76 3.03
CA ASP A 37 -9.95 -17.91 4.09
C ASP A 37 -9.34 -17.58 5.45
N MET A 38 -8.69 -16.44 5.53
CA MET A 38 -7.97 -16.04 6.73
C MET A 38 -8.86 -15.34 7.73
N SER A 39 -8.68 -15.64 8.99
CA SER A 39 -9.33 -14.90 10.06
C SER A 39 -8.54 -13.63 10.34
N GLN A 40 -9.16 -12.69 11.06
CA GLN A 40 -8.46 -11.47 11.44
C GLN A 40 -7.25 -11.76 12.31
N VAL A 41 -7.33 -12.79 13.15
CA VAL A 41 -6.20 -13.16 14.00
C VAL A 41 -5.04 -13.64 13.12
N GLN A 42 -5.32 -14.43 12.10
CA GLN A 42 -4.29 -14.92 11.21
C GLN A 42 -3.64 -13.76 10.42
N VAL A 43 -4.45 -12.82 9.97
CA VAL A 43 -3.92 -11.65 9.26
C VAL A 43 -3.03 -10.84 10.21
N ALA A 44 -3.47 -10.65 11.46
CA ALA A 44 -2.68 -9.91 12.43
C ALA A 44 -1.35 -10.60 12.70
N ASP A 45 -1.38 -11.92 12.84
CA ASP A 45 -0.16 -12.68 13.11
C ASP A 45 0.82 -12.61 11.94
N GLU A 46 0.36 -12.76 10.73
CA GLU A 46 1.26 -12.73 9.58
C GLU A 46 1.80 -11.34 9.26
N THR A 47 1.00 -10.32 9.47
CA THR A 47 1.39 -8.97 9.09
C THR A 47 2.07 -8.20 10.22
N GLY A 48 1.92 -8.64 11.45
CA GLY A 48 2.43 -7.90 12.58
C GLY A 48 1.54 -6.72 12.98
N GLU A 49 0.36 -6.60 12.37
CA GLU A 49 -0.56 -5.52 12.72
C GLU A 49 -1.41 -5.92 13.92
N ALA A 50 -1.84 -4.95 14.70
CA ALA A 50 -2.75 -5.22 15.79
C ALA A 50 -4.11 -5.65 15.25
N ARG A 51 -4.82 -6.51 15.95
CA ARG A 51 -6.11 -6.99 15.49
C ARG A 51 -7.10 -5.86 15.24
N SER A 52 -7.08 -4.83 16.08
CA SER A 52 -7.96 -3.69 15.88
C SER A 52 -7.67 -2.97 14.57
N GLN A 53 -6.39 -2.94 14.16
CA GLN A 53 -6.00 -2.30 12.91
C GLN A 53 -6.41 -3.19 11.73
N VAL A 54 -6.30 -4.50 11.87
CA VAL A 54 -6.73 -5.43 10.82
C VAL A 54 -8.22 -5.28 10.59
N SER A 55 -9.01 -5.14 11.67
CA SER A 55 -10.44 -4.95 11.55
C SER A 55 -10.78 -3.67 10.77
N LEU A 56 -10.10 -2.58 11.09
CA LEU A 56 -10.31 -1.32 10.36
C LEU A 56 -9.96 -1.49 8.89
N LEU A 57 -8.81 -2.09 8.63
CA LEU A 57 -8.33 -2.28 7.27
C LEU A 57 -9.33 -3.10 6.44
N LEU A 58 -9.75 -4.24 6.95
CA LEU A 58 -10.63 -5.12 6.18
C LEU A 58 -12.04 -4.57 6.03
N ASN A 59 -12.40 -3.57 6.85
CA ASN A 59 -13.65 -2.88 6.69
C ASN A 59 -13.52 -1.63 5.82
N GLY A 60 -12.39 -1.45 5.20
CA GLY A 60 -12.19 -0.35 4.26
C GLY A 60 -11.87 0.99 4.90
N LYS A 61 -11.55 0.99 6.19
CA LYS A 61 -11.23 2.23 6.88
C LYS A 61 -9.75 2.51 6.73
N LEU A 62 -9.39 3.16 5.65
CA LEU A 62 -7.99 3.36 5.30
C LEU A 62 -7.32 4.57 5.91
N ARG A 63 -8.08 5.37 6.66
CA ARG A 63 -7.51 6.51 7.30
C ARG A 63 -6.47 6.04 8.29
N GLY A 64 -5.32 6.59 8.27
CA GLY A 64 -4.24 6.14 9.14
C GLY A 64 -3.36 5.06 8.55
N PHE A 65 -3.73 4.52 7.39
CA PHE A 65 -2.87 3.57 6.71
C PHE A 65 -2.17 4.29 5.57
N SER A 66 -0.85 4.35 5.61
CA SER A 66 -0.09 4.93 4.51
C SER A 66 0.03 3.91 3.38
N THR A 67 0.35 4.39 2.19
CA THR A 67 0.62 3.50 1.07
C THR A 67 1.76 2.55 1.40
N ASP A 68 2.81 3.03 2.03
CA ASP A 68 3.95 2.19 2.41
C ASP A 68 3.54 1.11 3.39
N ARG A 69 2.65 1.42 4.31
CA ARG A 69 2.19 0.43 5.27
C ARG A 69 1.39 -0.65 4.57
N LEU A 70 0.54 -0.27 3.61
CA LEU A 70 -0.24 -1.24 2.84
C LEU A 70 0.67 -2.13 2.00
N VAL A 71 1.71 -1.56 1.42
CA VAL A 71 2.70 -2.34 0.67
C VAL A 71 3.37 -3.34 1.59
N ARG A 72 3.75 -2.90 2.81
CA ARG A 72 4.40 -3.79 3.75
C ARG A 72 3.48 -4.94 4.14
N ILE A 73 2.20 -4.68 4.30
CA ILE A 73 1.22 -5.72 4.62
C ILE A 73 1.18 -6.73 3.49
N LEU A 74 1.16 -6.29 2.23
CA LEU A 74 1.17 -7.19 1.10
C LEU A 74 2.42 -8.07 1.07
N LEU A 75 3.58 -7.48 1.34
CA LEU A 75 4.81 -8.25 1.37
C LEU A 75 4.76 -9.32 2.46
N ARG A 76 4.20 -8.98 3.62
CA ARG A 76 4.09 -9.94 4.69
C ARG A 76 3.08 -11.03 4.41
N LEU A 77 2.12 -10.77 3.57
CA LEU A 77 1.15 -11.76 3.14
C LEU A 77 1.66 -12.60 1.97
N GLY A 78 2.91 -12.43 1.60
CA GLY A 78 3.54 -13.29 0.61
C GLY A 78 3.48 -12.80 -0.82
N ARG A 79 3.15 -11.55 -1.04
CA ARG A 79 3.16 -11.02 -2.39
C ARG A 79 4.50 -10.39 -2.70
N ASP A 80 4.96 -10.56 -3.92
CA ASP A 80 6.14 -9.88 -4.42
C ASP A 80 5.67 -8.64 -5.16
N ILE A 81 6.40 -7.56 -5.04
CA ILE A 81 6.05 -6.32 -5.71
C ILE A 81 7.22 -5.91 -6.59
N GLU A 82 6.96 -5.73 -7.87
CA GLU A 82 7.95 -5.31 -8.82
C GLU A 82 7.63 -3.92 -9.29
N ILE A 83 8.64 -3.11 -9.48
CA ILE A 83 8.48 -1.79 -10.05
C ILE A 83 9.16 -1.79 -11.40
N VAL A 84 8.38 -1.56 -12.45
CA VAL A 84 8.87 -1.59 -13.80
C VAL A 84 8.82 -0.18 -14.37
N ILE A 85 9.93 0.27 -14.92
CA ILE A 85 10.01 1.59 -15.50
C ILE A 85 10.20 1.42 -17.00
N ARG A 86 9.34 2.07 -17.76
CA ARG A 86 9.40 1.99 -19.20
C ARG A 86 9.29 3.34 -19.81
N THR A 87 9.72 3.47 -21.04
CA THR A 87 9.52 4.70 -21.78
C THR A 87 8.05 4.88 -22.09
N SER A 88 7.52 6.08 -21.88
CA SER A 88 6.13 6.36 -22.19
C SER A 88 5.91 6.24 -23.67
N ARG A 89 4.72 5.84 -24.05
CA ARG A 89 4.39 5.77 -25.45
C ARG A 89 3.67 7.00 -25.91
N GLY A 90 3.75 7.28 -27.18
CA GLY A 90 3.03 8.37 -27.78
C GLY A 90 3.67 9.71 -27.48
N ASN A 91 2.85 10.74 -27.56
CA ASN A 91 3.35 12.09 -27.39
C ASN A 91 3.22 12.63 -25.98
N ARG A 92 3.00 11.76 -25.00
CA ARG A 92 2.83 12.22 -23.65
C ARG A 92 4.14 12.73 -23.09
N LYS A 93 4.12 13.88 -22.48
CA LYS A 93 5.29 14.42 -21.85
C LYS A 93 5.48 13.88 -20.45
N VAL A 94 4.42 13.44 -19.82
CA VAL A 94 4.46 12.95 -18.46
C VAL A 94 3.93 11.54 -18.46
N GLY A 95 4.64 10.66 -17.82
CA GLY A 95 4.22 9.26 -17.72
C GLY A 95 3.13 9.06 -16.67
N SER A 96 2.78 7.84 -16.45
CA SER A 96 1.75 7.48 -15.49
C SER A 96 2.21 6.30 -14.65
N VAL A 97 1.56 6.14 -13.52
CA VAL A 97 1.80 4.99 -12.65
C VAL A 97 0.49 4.23 -12.55
N ARG A 98 0.55 2.93 -12.67
CA ARG A 98 -0.63 2.12 -12.45
C ARG A 98 -0.25 0.80 -11.82
N LEU A 99 -1.19 0.23 -11.10
CA LEU A 99 -0.99 -1.05 -10.48
C LEU A 99 -1.38 -2.13 -11.48
N VAL A 100 -0.48 -3.08 -11.71
CA VAL A 100 -0.73 -4.17 -12.63
C VAL A 100 -0.62 -5.48 -11.86
N ARG A 101 -1.62 -6.33 -12.00
CA ARG A 101 -1.63 -7.62 -11.32
C ARG A 101 -1.22 -8.68 -12.31
N ARG A 102 -0.48 -9.65 -11.85
CA ARG A 102 -0.09 -10.77 -12.72
C ARG A 102 -0.42 -12.09 -12.10
#